data_36962f6501adea70a9bd11753e0825bc
#
_entry.id   36962f6501adea70a9bd11753e0825bc
#
_cell.length_a   1.000
_cell.length_b   1.000
_cell.length_c   1.000
_cell.angle_alpha   90.00
_cell.angle_beta   90.00
_cell.angle_gamma   90.00
#
_symmetry.space_group_name_H-M   'P 1'
#
loop_
_entity.id
_entity.type
_entity.pdbx_description
1 polymer ?
#
loop_
_entity_poly.entity_id
_entity_poly.type
_entity_poly.pdbx_seq_one_letter_code
_entity_poly.pdbx_strand_id
1 'polypeptide(L)'
;MILSASAGVAGHRVTRTLGLVYGNTIRARHLGRDILAVLRNIVGGEIHDYTKLMAEAREQALDRMVATAAGRGANAVINVRFSTSYIMSNASEILAFGDAVVLERDGDGEAVDQH
;
A
#
# COMPACT_ATOMS: atom_id res chain seq x y z
N MET A 1 11.02 3.32 -4.79
CA MET A 1 9.85 2.71 -5.47
C MET A 1 8.78 3.77 -5.66
N ILE A 2 8.36 3.96 -6.87
CA ILE A 2 7.29 4.92 -7.17
C ILE A 2 5.95 4.21 -6.99
N LEU A 3 5.03 4.83 -6.27
CA LEU A 3 3.68 4.31 -6.11
C LEU A 3 2.70 5.33 -6.68
N SER A 4 1.76 4.85 -7.46
CA SER A 4 0.75 5.71 -8.08
C SER A 4 -0.61 5.03 -8.05
N ALA A 5 -1.63 5.81 -7.72
CA ALA A 5 -3.01 5.32 -7.77
C ALA A 5 -3.59 5.42 -9.19
N SER A 6 -2.90 6.09 -10.09
CA SER A 6 -3.34 6.21 -11.48
C SER A 6 -2.66 5.16 -12.37
N ALA A 7 -3.08 5.13 -13.63
CA ALA A 7 -2.59 4.15 -14.60
C ALA A 7 -1.17 4.45 -15.11
N GLY A 8 -0.57 5.52 -14.62
CA GLY A 8 0.78 5.88 -15.03
C GLY A 8 1.36 6.91 -14.10
N VAL A 9 2.54 7.37 -14.43
CA VAL A 9 3.26 8.40 -13.69
C VAL A 9 3.69 9.46 -14.69
N ALA A 10 3.39 10.71 -14.41
CA ALA A 10 3.73 11.81 -15.30
C ALA A 10 5.23 11.82 -15.57
N GLY A 11 5.60 12.04 -16.82
CA GLY A 11 6.99 12.08 -17.24
C GLY A 11 7.66 10.72 -17.34
N HIS A 12 6.90 9.64 -17.25
CA HIS A 12 7.42 8.28 -17.31
C HIS A 12 6.57 7.43 -18.24
N ARG A 13 7.17 6.37 -18.75
CA ARG A 13 6.45 5.37 -19.52
C ARG A 13 6.71 3.98 -18.97
N VAL A 14 5.75 3.11 -19.13
CA VAL A 14 5.88 1.71 -18.73
C VAL A 14 6.66 0.98 -19.83
N THR A 15 7.79 0.40 -19.47
CA THR A 15 8.60 -0.38 -20.40
C THR A 15 8.45 -1.87 -20.19
N ARG A 16 8.02 -2.29 -19.00
CA ARG A 16 7.74 -3.70 -18.70
C ARG A 16 6.62 -3.77 -17.69
N THR A 17 5.73 -4.72 -17.89
CA THR A 17 4.68 -5.05 -16.92
C THR A 17 5.04 -6.37 -16.27
N LEU A 18 5.14 -6.37 -14.95
CA LEU A 18 5.58 -7.54 -14.20
C LEU A 18 4.42 -8.24 -13.49
N GLY A 19 3.22 -7.69 -13.61
CA GLY A 19 2.01 -8.33 -13.14
C GLY A 19 1.50 -7.76 -11.82
N LEU A 20 0.42 -8.35 -11.37
CA LEU A 20 -0.26 -7.95 -10.15
C LEU A 20 0.60 -8.28 -8.94
N VAL A 21 0.70 -7.33 -8.03
CA VAL A 21 1.34 -7.53 -6.73
C VAL A 21 0.39 -7.07 -5.64
N TYR A 22 0.55 -7.65 -4.48
CA TYR A 22 -0.25 -7.28 -3.32
C TYR A 22 0.52 -7.50 -2.04
N GLY A 23 0.07 -6.83 -1.01
CA GLY A 23 0.51 -7.04 0.35
C GLY A 23 -0.69 -6.91 1.26
N ASN A 24 -0.73 -7.68 2.31
CA ASN A 24 -1.85 -7.68 3.21
C ASN A 24 -1.42 -7.62 4.66
N THR A 25 -2.34 -7.16 5.49
CA THR A 25 -2.19 -7.15 6.93
C THR A 25 -3.50 -7.63 7.53
N ILE A 26 -3.42 -8.57 8.45
CA ILE A 26 -4.58 -9.08 9.15
C ILE A 26 -4.55 -8.53 10.57
N ARG A 27 -5.66 -7.95 10.99
CA ARG A 27 -5.84 -7.45 12.35
C ARG A 27 -6.95 -8.25 13.01
N ALA A 28 -6.65 -8.89 14.10
CA ALA A 28 -7.59 -9.71 14.82
C ALA A 28 -7.95 -9.06 16.16
N ARG A 29 -9.22 -9.15 16.51
CA ARG A 29 -9.74 -8.50 17.70
C ARG A 29 -9.21 -9.06 19.00
N HIS A 30 -8.78 -10.29 19.00
CA HIS A 30 -8.23 -10.84 20.23
C HIS A 30 -6.82 -10.29 20.49
N LEU A 31 -6.15 -9.84 19.46
CA LEU A 31 -5.04 -8.92 19.64
C LEU A 31 -5.56 -7.60 20.16
N GLY A 32 -6.84 -7.38 19.99
CA GLY A 32 -7.50 -6.22 20.45
C GLY A 32 -8.05 -6.30 21.85
N ARG A 33 -7.82 -7.37 22.58
CA ARG A 33 -8.15 -7.34 24.01
C ARG A 33 -7.40 -6.22 24.69
N ASP A 34 -6.13 -6.13 24.37
CA ASP A 34 -5.33 -5.05 24.87
C ASP A 34 -5.74 -3.71 24.26
N ILE A 35 -6.10 -3.73 22.99
CA ILE A 35 -6.60 -2.54 22.31
C ILE A 35 -7.92 -2.10 22.90
N LEU A 36 -8.83 -3.03 23.18
CA LEU A 36 -10.10 -2.69 23.80
C LEU A 36 -9.89 -2.19 25.23
N ALA A 37 -8.95 -2.76 25.96
CA ALA A 37 -8.61 -2.26 27.27
C ALA A 37 -8.05 -0.85 27.17
N VAL A 38 -7.17 -0.61 26.22
CA VAL A 38 -6.65 0.72 25.94
C VAL A 38 -7.77 1.67 25.56
N LEU A 39 -8.66 1.25 24.66
CA LEU A 39 -9.79 2.06 24.24
C LEU A 39 -10.74 2.35 25.38
N ARG A 40 -10.93 1.44 26.33
CA ARG A 40 -11.74 1.68 27.50
C ARG A 40 -11.10 2.66 28.47
N ASN A 41 -9.79 2.63 28.58
CA ASN A 41 -9.05 3.52 29.43
C ASN A 41 -8.93 4.92 28.83
N ILE A 42 -9.09 4.99 27.55
CA ILE A 42 -9.03 6.25 26.83
C ILE A 42 -10.47 6.71 26.63
N VAL A 43 -11.06 7.22 27.66
CA VAL A 43 -12.45 7.67 27.59
C VAL A 43 -12.52 8.93 26.75
N GLY A 44 -13.48 8.94 25.88
CA GLY A 44 -13.84 10.19 25.21
C GLY A 44 -13.05 10.48 23.97
N GLY A 45 -13.19 9.68 22.98
CA GLY A 45 -12.76 10.06 21.64
C GLY A 45 -11.44 9.52 21.20
N GLU A 46 -11.06 8.48 21.78
CA GLU A 46 -9.79 7.90 21.41
C GLU A 46 -9.87 7.04 20.18
N ILE A 47 -10.73 7.43 19.33
CA ILE A 47 -10.74 7.15 17.91
C ILE A 47 -9.36 7.39 17.30
N HIS A 48 -8.59 8.30 17.85
CA HIS A 48 -7.23 8.57 17.39
C HIS A 48 -6.34 7.34 17.39
N ASP A 49 -6.36 6.57 18.46
CA ASP A 49 -5.52 5.38 18.54
C ASP A 49 -5.98 4.30 17.58
N TYR A 50 -7.28 4.16 17.41
CA TYR A 50 -7.81 3.23 16.42
C TYR A 50 -7.44 3.67 15.00
N THR A 51 -7.56 4.95 14.72
CA THR A 51 -7.19 5.51 13.41
C THR A 51 -5.70 5.29 13.14
N LYS A 52 -4.88 5.47 14.15
CA LYS A 52 -3.45 5.25 14.04
C LYS A 52 -3.14 3.79 13.74
N LEU A 53 -3.81 2.87 14.43
CA LEU A 53 -3.64 1.45 14.17
C LEU A 53 -4.01 1.06 12.75
N MET A 54 -5.10 1.62 12.25
CA MET A 54 -5.52 1.37 10.88
C MET A 54 -4.54 1.96 9.87
N ALA A 55 -4.00 3.14 10.17
CA ALA A 55 -3.00 3.75 9.32
C ALA A 55 -1.72 2.91 9.28
N GLU A 56 -1.29 2.39 10.42
CA GLU A 56 -0.14 1.50 10.48
C GLU A 56 -0.38 0.21 9.71
N ALA A 57 -1.58 -0.33 9.78
CA ALA A 57 -1.93 -1.53 9.05
C ALA A 57 -1.87 -1.30 7.54
N ARG A 58 -2.33 -0.13 7.08
CA ARG A 58 -2.24 0.23 5.67
C ARG A 58 -0.78 0.38 5.21
N GLU A 59 0.03 1.02 6.04
CA GLU A 59 1.46 1.16 5.73
C GLU A 59 2.15 -0.18 5.63
N GLN A 60 1.85 -1.11 6.53
CA GLN A 60 2.42 -2.45 6.47
C GLN A 60 1.98 -3.19 5.22
N ALA A 61 0.73 -3.04 4.82
CA ALA A 61 0.24 -3.66 3.60
C ALA A 61 0.98 -3.11 2.38
N LEU A 62 1.18 -1.78 2.34
CA LEU A 62 1.95 -1.14 1.28
C LEU A 62 3.39 -1.65 1.27
N ASP A 63 4.03 -1.72 2.42
CA ASP A 63 5.42 -2.18 2.52
C ASP A 63 5.58 -3.60 2.00
N ARG A 64 4.62 -4.47 2.30
CA ARG A 64 4.64 -5.84 1.81
C ARG A 64 4.43 -5.92 0.30
N MET A 65 3.53 -5.10 -0.23
CA MET A 65 3.32 -5.01 -1.67
C MET A 65 4.59 -4.52 -2.37
N VAL A 66 5.22 -3.48 -1.83
CA VAL A 66 6.45 -2.92 -2.37
C VAL A 66 7.57 -3.95 -2.36
N ALA A 67 7.70 -4.69 -1.27
CA ALA A 67 8.73 -5.74 -1.17
C ALA A 67 8.53 -6.80 -2.24
N THR A 68 7.28 -7.21 -2.48
CA THR A 68 6.98 -8.18 -3.53
C THR A 68 7.34 -7.62 -4.91
N ALA A 69 6.96 -6.37 -5.17
CA ALA A 69 7.25 -5.72 -6.44
C ALA A 69 8.77 -5.60 -6.66
N ALA A 70 9.48 -5.17 -5.64
CA ALA A 70 10.94 -5.04 -5.72
C ALA A 70 11.60 -6.38 -6.00
N GLY A 71 11.09 -7.45 -5.39
CA GLY A 71 11.60 -8.79 -5.62
C GLY A 71 11.40 -9.28 -7.04
N ARG A 72 10.46 -8.70 -7.78
CA ARG A 72 10.23 -9.01 -9.20
C ARG A 72 11.01 -8.10 -10.14
N GLY A 73 11.75 -7.16 -9.59
CA GLY A 73 12.53 -6.23 -10.41
C GLY A 73 11.78 -4.96 -10.80
N ALA A 74 10.63 -4.70 -10.19
CA ALA A 74 9.88 -3.48 -10.46
C ALA A 74 10.55 -2.27 -9.82
N ASN A 75 10.36 -1.12 -10.44
CA ASN A 75 10.72 0.15 -9.83
C ASN A 75 9.49 1.01 -9.53
N ALA A 76 8.31 0.50 -9.83
CA ALA A 76 7.07 1.20 -9.55
C ALA A 76 5.91 0.24 -9.42
N VAL A 77 4.88 0.67 -8.72
CA VAL A 77 3.57 0.02 -8.71
C VAL A 77 2.54 1.08 -9.07
N ILE A 78 1.78 0.81 -10.10
CA ILE A 78 0.72 1.72 -10.57
C ILE A 78 -0.64 1.11 -10.28
N ASN A 79 -1.69 1.91 -10.41
CA ASN A 79 -3.05 1.48 -10.13
C ASN A 79 -3.20 0.93 -8.70
N VAL A 80 -2.51 1.55 -7.75
CA VAL A 80 -2.54 1.09 -6.37
C VAL A 80 -3.94 1.30 -5.79
N ARG A 81 -4.46 0.27 -5.16
CA ARG A 81 -5.77 0.27 -4.51
C ARG A 81 -5.66 -0.43 -3.16
N PHE A 82 -6.60 -0.12 -2.30
CA PHE A 82 -6.78 -0.80 -1.02
C PHE A 82 -8.14 -1.49 -1.01
N SER A 83 -8.18 -2.60 -0.31
CA SER A 83 -9.42 -3.30 -0.01
C SER A 83 -9.39 -3.70 1.45
N THR A 84 -10.52 -3.57 2.13
CA THR A 84 -10.67 -4.01 3.51
C THR A 84 -11.78 -5.04 3.55
N SER A 85 -11.49 -6.20 4.12
CA SER A 85 -12.44 -7.29 4.21
C SER A 85 -12.56 -7.75 5.65
N TYR A 86 -13.77 -8.04 6.08
CA TYR A 86 -14.00 -8.68 7.36
C TYR A 86 -13.93 -10.18 7.15
N ILE A 87 -12.92 -10.80 7.74
CA ILE A 87 -12.71 -12.24 7.61
C ILE A 87 -13.65 -12.98 8.53
N MET A 88 -13.84 -12.43 9.72
CA MET A 88 -14.75 -12.93 10.74
C MET A 88 -15.09 -11.78 11.67
N SER A 89 -15.96 -12.02 12.64
CA SER A 89 -16.44 -10.94 13.51
C SER A 89 -15.33 -10.21 14.27
N ASN A 90 -14.19 -10.84 14.43
CA ASN A 90 -13.09 -10.28 15.20
C ASN A 90 -11.79 -10.13 14.39
N ALA A 91 -11.87 -10.21 13.09
CA ALA A 91 -10.68 -10.06 12.27
C ALA A 91 -11.01 -9.38 10.95
N SER A 92 -10.13 -8.50 10.52
CA SER A 92 -10.24 -7.87 9.21
C SER A 92 -8.90 -7.93 8.50
N GLU A 93 -8.98 -7.88 7.18
CA GLU A 93 -7.81 -7.84 6.32
C GLU A 93 -7.78 -6.50 5.61
N ILE A 94 -6.60 -5.90 5.58
CA ILE A 94 -6.32 -4.76 4.72
C ILE A 94 -5.38 -5.25 3.64
N LEU A 95 -5.80 -5.08 2.40
CA LEU A 95 -5.06 -5.50 1.23
C LEU A 95 -4.67 -4.27 0.42
N ALA A 96 -3.39 -4.17 0.08
CA ALA A 96 -2.91 -3.22 -0.91
C ALA A 96 -2.52 -4.01 -2.15
N PHE A 97 -2.92 -3.55 -3.32
CA PHE A 97 -2.61 -4.23 -4.56
C PHE A 97 -2.43 -3.23 -5.70
N GLY A 98 -1.76 -3.67 -6.73
CA GLY A 98 -1.49 -2.84 -7.89
C GLY A 98 -0.70 -3.61 -8.93
N ASP A 99 -0.29 -2.90 -9.95
CA ASP A 99 0.46 -3.47 -11.06
C ASP A 99 1.94 -3.12 -10.93
N ALA A 100 2.78 -4.13 -10.75
CA ALA A 100 4.21 -3.93 -10.71
C ALA A 100 4.73 -3.71 -12.13
N VAL A 101 5.49 -2.64 -12.31
CA VAL A 101 5.99 -2.25 -13.62
C VAL A 101 7.41 -1.72 -13.50
N VAL A 102 8.08 -1.67 -14.66
CA VAL A 102 9.31 -0.91 -14.80
C VAL A 102 8.96 0.35 -15.58
N LEU A 103 9.28 1.48 -14.99
CA LEU A 103 9.11 2.79 -15.61
C LEU A 103 10.45 3.33 -16.04
N GLU A 104 10.46 4.03 -17.16
CA GLU A 104 11.58 4.85 -17.58
C GLU A 104 11.11 6.27 -17.78
N ARG A 105 11.98 7.22 -17.52
CA ARG A 105 11.63 8.63 -17.71
C ARG A 105 11.46 8.92 -19.20
N ASP A 106 10.38 9.59 -19.51
CA ASP A 106 10.18 10.07 -20.87
C ASP A 106 11.25 11.08 -21.20
N GLY A 107 11.74 10.99 -22.39
CA GLY A 107 12.69 11.98 -22.86
C GLY A 107 14.08 11.87 -22.27
N ASP A 108 14.43 10.71 -21.69
CA ASP A 108 15.80 10.54 -21.21
C ASP A 108 16.81 10.76 -22.32
N GLY A 109 16.46 10.38 -23.54
CA GLY A 109 17.27 10.71 -24.68
C GLY A 109 16.99 12.09 -25.23
N GLU A 110 15.86 12.67 -24.91
CA GLU A 110 15.40 13.94 -25.44
C GLU A 110 15.73 15.11 -24.55
N ALA A 111 15.93 14.82 -23.28
CA ALA A 111 16.24 15.87 -22.33
C ALA A 111 17.46 16.68 -22.75
N VAL A 112 18.32 16.06 -23.50
CA VAL A 112 19.50 16.72 -24.03
C VAL A 112 19.15 17.57 -25.24
N ASP A 113 18.11 17.19 -25.95
CA ASP A 113 17.77 17.85 -27.20
C ASP A 113 16.96 19.11 -27.04
N GLN A 114 16.46 19.30 -25.87
CA GLN A 114 15.47 20.31 -25.64
C GLN A 114 16.01 21.55 -25.01
N HIS A 115 17.23 21.71 -25.05
CA HIS A 115 17.82 22.84 -24.36
C HIS A 115 18.67 23.69 -25.22
#